data_c4de92fcbe6b54264926ecfa1ec90634
#
_entry.id   c4de92fcbe6b54264926ecfa1ec90634
#
_cell.length_a   1.000
_cell.length_b   1.000
_cell.length_c   1.000
_cell.angle_alpha   90.00
_cell.angle_beta   90.00
_cell.angle_gamma   90.00
#
_symmetry.space_group_name_H-M   'P 1'
#
loop_
_entity.id
_entity.type
_entity.pdbx_description
1 polymer ?
#
loop_
_entity_poly.entity_id
_entity_poly.type
_entity_poly.pdbx_seq_one_letter_code
_entity_poly.pdbx_strand_id
1 'polypeptide(L)'
;PYIPITAEEIAEETVAVAKAGASMVHIHVHDKDGKPTMDAGYFRDAFEAVKEATEKAGVDIIVNLTTSGGSYVTEERLAHLKALRPEVCSYDAGTFNWSLGLIFENSPDFLVECGKLTQELDIKPEIEVFDYGMLGNAIAYAKYGVLKTPAHVQFVLGVVGAMEGSVENLQYLHSKLPEGWTWSVTGIGKDHLPMLLTGLALGADGVRVGLEDNLYLERGVKATNVQLVERAAALGRLVG
;
A
#
# COMPACT_ATOMS: atom_id res chain seq x y z
N PRO A 1 7.34 -0.88 -20.41
CA PRO A 1 7.02 -2.30 -20.31
C PRO A 1 7.90 -3.00 -19.29
N TYR A 2 7.85 -2.54 -18.09
CA TYR A 2 8.48 -3.16 -16.93
C TYR A 2 7.53 -3.06 -15.72
N ILE A 3 6.32 -2.52 -15.94
CA ILE A 3 5.21 -2.56 -14.99
C ILE A 3 4.44 -3.84 -15.29
N PRO A 4 4.31 -4.78 -14.35
CA PRO A 4 3.54 -6.00 -14.54
C PRO A 4 2.05 -5.67 -14.69
N ILE A 5 1.41 -6.23 -15.73
CA ILE A 5 0.01 -5.97 -16.07
C ILE A 5 -0.81 -7.25 -15.97
N THR A 6 -0.30 -8.38 -16.50
CA THR A 6 -1.03 -9.65 -16.47
C THR A 6 -0.86 -10.37 -15.14
N ALA A 7 -1.73 -11.31 -14.84
CA ALA A 7 -1.65 -12.14 -13.64
C ALA A 7 -0.30 -12.87 -13.53
N GLU A 8 0.20 -13.39 -14.66
CA GLU A 8 1.47 -14.09 -14.75
C GLU A 8 2.64 -13.14 -14.49
N GLU A 9 2.65 -11.94 -15.08
CA GLU A 9 3.68 -10.93 -14.86
C GLU A 9 3.71 -10.47 -13.39
N ILE A 10 2.52 -10.27 -12.77
CA ILE A 10 2.41 -9.92 -11.36
C ILE A 10 2.96 -11.05 -10.48
N ALA A 11 2.67 -12.30 -10.81
CA ALA A 11 3.15 -13.45 -10.06
C ALA A 11 4.68 -13.63 -10.19
N GLU A 12 5.24 -13.49 -11.39
CA GLU A 12 6.68 -13.55 -11.62
C GLU A 12 7.42 -12.44 -10.86
N GLU A 13 6.91 -11.21 -10.93
CA GLU A 13 7.49 -10.06 -10.23
C GLU A 13 7.37 -10.24 -8.71
N THR A 14 6.26 -10.77 -8.20
CA THR A 14 6.07 -11.07 -6.77
C THR A 14 7.12 -12.04 -6.26
N VAL A 15 7.39 -13.13 -6.98
CA VAL A 15 8.47 -14.08 -6.62
C VAL A 15 9.83 -13.40 -6.65
N ALA A 16 10.08 -12.54 -7.63
CA ALA A 16 11.36 -11.85 -7.76
C ALA A 16 11.60 -10.88 -6.59
N VAL A 17 10.59 -10.06 -6.22
CA VAL A 17 10.71 -9.12 -5.10
C VAL A 17 10.76 -9.83 -3.74
N ALA A 18 10.06 -10.96 -3.56
CA ALA A 18 10.17 -11.78 -2.36
C ALA A 18 11.61 -12.30 -2.17
N LYS A 19 12.25 -12.80 -3.23
CA LYS A 19 13.65 -13.21 -3.21
C LYS A 19 14.62 -12.06 -2.94
N ALA A 20 14.26 -10.83 -3.35
CA ALA A 20 15.03 -9.63 -3.09
C ALA A 20 14.88 -9.12 -1.63
N GLY A 21 13.90 -9.64 -0.87
CA GLY A 21 13.72 -9.35 0.55
C GLY A 21 12.42 -8.61 0.89
N ALA A 22 11.45 -8.52 -0.02
CA ALA A 22 10.12 -8.04 0.32
C ALA A 22 9.37 -9.07 1.18
N SER A 23 8.67 -8.60 2.21
CA SER A 23 7.80 -9.41 3.08
C SER A 23 6.32 -9.27 2.74
N MET A 24 5.96 -8.25 1.99
CA MET A 24 4.59 -7.99 1.54
C MET A 24 4.61 -7.40 0.14
N VAL A 25 3.59 -7.74 -0.66
CA VAL A 25 3.35 -7.15 -1.97
C VAL A 25 1.98 -6.50 -2.00
N HIS A 26 1.91 -5.25 -2.46
CA HIS A 26 0.66 -4.52 -2.71
C HIS A 26 0.30 -4.59 -4.19
N ILE A 27 -0.92 -5.04 -4.50
CA ILE A 27 -1.32 -5.40 -5.86
C ILE A 27 -2.50 -4.55 -6.34
N HIS A 28 -2.31 -3.91 -7.48
CA HIS A 28 -3.35 -3.41 -8.37
C HIS A 28 -3.48 -4.34 -9.57
N VAL A 29 -4.68 -4.41 -10.14
CA VAL A 29 -4.93 -5.21 -11.34
C VAL A 29 -5.41 -4.34 -12.51
N HIS A 30 -5.20 -4.83 -13.72
CA HIS A 30 -5.58 -4.17 -14.96
C HIS A 30 -6.51 -5.08 -15.77
N ASP A 31 -7.41 -4.48 -16.52
CA ASP A 31 -8.24 -5.20 -17.46
C ASP A 31 -7.45 -5.62 -18.72
N LYS A 32 -8.11 -6.33 -19.63
CA LYS A 32 -7.53 -6.79 -20.91
C LYS A 32 -7.00 -5.66 -21.80
N ASP A 33 -7.43 -4.42 -21.58
CA ASP A 33 -7.00 -3.23 -22.32
C ASP A 33 -5.87 -2.47 -21.57
N GLY A 34 -5.37 -3.03 -20.47
CA GLY A 34 -4.32 -2.46 -19.62
C GLY A 34 -4.76 -1.27 -18.77
N LYS A 35 -6.06 -1.13 -18.51
CA LYS A 35 -6.59 -0.08 -17.64
C LYS A 35 -6.78 -0.59 -16.22
N PRO A 36 -6.51 0.23 -15.19
CA PRO A 36 -6.81 -0.13 -13.82
C PRO A 36 -8.28 -0.54 -13.63
N THR A 37 -8.53 -1.60 -12.88
CA THR A 37 -9.90 -2.10 -12.66
C THR A 37 -10.10 -2.58 -11.22
N MET A 38 -11.36 -2.56 -10.75
CA MET A 38 -11.78 -3.17 -9.48
C MET A 38 -12.58 -4.47 -9.69
N ASP A 39 -12.59 -5.02 -10.91
CA ASP A 39 -13.27 -6.29 -11.20
C ASP A 39 -12.64 -7.45 -10.43
N ALA A 40 -13.46 -8.14 -9.62
CA ALA A 40 -13.02 -9.24 -8.76
C ALA A 40 -12.46 -10.46 -9.53
N GLY A 41 -12.78 -10.62 -10.81
CA GLY A 41 -12.23 -11.66 -11.67
C GLY A 41 -10.74 -11.47 -11.89
N TYR A 42 -10.30 -10.27 -12.28
CA TYR A 42 -8.88 -9.97 -12.47
C TYR A 42 -8.09 -10.06 -11.15
N PHE A 43 -8.68 -9.65 -10.02
CA PHE A 43 -8.05 -9.87 -8.71
C PHE A 43 -7.89 -11.35 -8.38
N ARG A 44 -8.88 -12.18 -8.71
CA ARG A 44 -8.80 -13.63 -8.51
C ARG A 44 -7.66 -14.22 -9.32
N ASP A 45 -7.61 -13.91 -10.61
CA ASP A 45 -6.61 -14.45 -11.51
C ASP A 45 -5.19 -14.09 -11.04
N ALA A 46 -4.97 -12.82 -10.64
CA ALA A 46 -3.68 -12.38 -10.08
C ALA A 46 -3.36 -13.04 -8.74
N PHE A 47 -4.33 -13.13 -7.84
CA PHE A 47 -4.15 -13.71 -6.50
C PHE A 47 -3.82 -15.21 -6.57
N GLU A 48 -4.53 -15.96 -7.42
CA GLU A 48 -4.29 -17.40 -7.63
C GLU A 48 -2.91 -17.63 -8.29
N ALA A 49 -2.56 -16.85 -9.31
CA ALA A 49 -1.26 -16.91 -9.96
C ALA A 49 -0.11 -16.61 -9.00
N VAL A 50 -0.25 -15.59 -8.14
CA VAL A 50 0.74 -15.26 -7.10
C VAL A 50 0.90 -16.41 -6.12
N LYS A 51 -0.19 -16.98 -5.62
CA LYS A 51 -0.14 -18.11 -4.68
C LYS A 51 0.55 -19.33 -5.28
N GLU A 52 0.20 -19.71 -6.49
CA GLU A 52 0.84 -20.83 -7.19
C GLU A 52 2.34 -20.59 -7.42
N ALA A 53 2.70 -19.40 -7.88
CA ALA A 53 4.09 -19.07 -8.19
C ALA A 53 4.96 -18.99 -6.92
N THR A 54 4.46 -18.43 -5.83
CA THR A 54 5.18 -18.32 -4.55
C THR A 54 5.34 -19.70 -3.89
N GLU A 55 4.31 -20.54 -3.90
CA GLU A 55 4.38 -21.92 -3.43
C GLU A 55 5.43 -22.73 -4.22
N LYS A 56 5.37 -22.68 -5.54
CA LYS A 56 6.35 -23.34 -6.43
C LYS A 56 7.77 -22.85 -6.22
N ALA A 57 7.94 -21.56 -5.95
CA ALA A 57 9.26 -20.97 -5.70
C ALA A 57 9.77 -21.19 -4.26
N GLY A 58 8.92 -21.67 -3.35
CA GLY A 58 9.25 -21.84 -1.93
C GLY A 58 9.53 -20.50 -1.23
N VAL A 59 8.83 -19.43 -1.62
CA VAL A 59 8.92 -18.11 -0.97
C VAL A 59 7.63 -17.81 -0.23
N ASP A 60 7.78 -17.12 0.91
CA ASP A 60 6.66 -16.64 1.71
C ASP A 60 6.54 -15.12 1.56
N ILE A 61 5.34 -14.63 1.25
CA ILE A 61 5.08 -13.21 1.09
C ILE A 61 3.60 -12.91 1.37
N ILE A 62 3.34 -11.87 2.16
CA ILE A 62 1.99 -11.39 2.45
C ILE A 62 1.42 -10.68 1.21
N VAL A 63 0.18 -11.02 0.86
CA VAL A 63 -0.54 -10.36 -0.24
C VAL A 63 -1.49 -9.30 0.31
N ASN A 64 -1.23 -8.06 -0.08
CA ASN A 64 -2.07 -6.89 0.17
C ASN A 64 -2.81 -6.53 -1.13
N LEU A 65 -4.13 -6.63 -1.14
CA LEU A 65 -4.94 -6.24 -2.29
C LEU A 65 -5.49 -4.82 -2.11
N THR A 66 -5.34 -4.01 -3.14
CA THR A 66 -5.83 -2.62 -3.11
C THR A 66 -7.36 -2.56 -2.98
N THR A 67 -7.85 -1.55 -2.26
CA THR A 67 -9.24 -1.09 -2.29
C THR A 67 -9.40 0.27 -2.97
N SER A 68 -8.30 0.83 -3.51
CA SER A 68 -8.28 2.13 -4.19
C SER A 68 -9.00 2.06 -5.52
N GLY A 69 -10.19 2.64 -5.57
CA GLY A 69 -11.05 2.62 -6.75
C GLY A 69 -12.11 3.71 -6.67
N GLY A 70 -11.71 4.96 -6.37
CA GLY A 70 -12.62 6.06 -6.07
C GLY A 70 -13.75 6.35 -7.07
N SER A 71 -13.61 5.91 -8.34
CA SER A 71 -14.67 6.01 -9.34
C SER A 71 -15.67 4.85 -9.33
N TYR A 72 -15.40 3.80 -8.58
CA TYR A 72 -16.25 2.63 -8.44
C TYR A 72 -17.14 2.71 -7.20
N VAL A 73 -18.30 2.07 -7.24
CA VAL A 73 -19.17 1.97 -6.06
C VAL A 73 -18.54 1.06 -5.00
N THR A 74 -18.92 1.26 -3.74
CA THR A 74 -18.36 0.52 -2.60
C THR A 74 -18.41 -0.99 -2.79
N GLU A 75 -19.52 -1.52 -3.31
CA GLU A 75 -19.69 -2.97 -3.52
C GLU A 75 -18.65 -3.55 -4.49
N GLU A 76 -18.37 -2.86 -5.60
CA GLU A 76 -17.35 -3.27 -6.56
C GLU A 76 -15.94 -3.19 -5.96
N ARG A 77 -15.64 -2.11 -5.21
CA ARG A 77 -14.36 -1.92 -4.53
C ARG A 77 -14.05 -2.99 -3.48
N LEU A 78 -15.07 -3.62 -2.90
CA LEU A 78 -14.93 -4.61 -1.84
C LEU A 78 -15.26 -6.05 -2.27
N ALA A 79 -15.68 -6.26 -3.52
CA ALA A 79 -16.12 -7.57 -4.01
C ALA A 79 -14.99 -8.62 -3.94
N HIS A 80 -13.77 -8.26 -4.33
CA HIS A 80 -12.62 -9.16 -4.31
C HIS A 80 -12.19 -9.54 -2.89
N LEU A 81 -12.34 -8.66 -1.89
CA LEU A 81 -12.06 -8.99 -0.49
C LEU A 81 -13.02 -10.07 0.03
N LYS A 82 -14.31 -9.97 -0.31
CA LYS A 82 -15.32 -10.96 0.05
C LYS A 82 -15.02 -12.33 -0.57
N ALA A 83 -14.55 -12.34 -1.81
CA ALA A 83 -14.27 -13.54 -2.58
C ALA A 83 -12.96 -14.24 -2.19
N LEU A 84 -11.89 -13.46 -1.97
CA LEU A 84 -10.52 -13.98 -1.88
C LEU A 84 -9.96 -14.03 -0.46
N ARG A 85 -10.46 -13.16 0.43
CA ARG A 85 -10.01 -13.04 1.83
C ARG A 85 -8.48 -12.99 1.95
N PRO A 86 -7.83 -11.97 1.36
CA PRO A 86 -6.38 -11.80 1.50
C PRO A 86 -6.01 -11.55 2.96
N GLU A 87 -4.73 -11.71 3.31
CA GLU A 87 -4.25 -11.40 4.66
C GLU A 87 -4.33 -9.92 4.97
N VAL A 88 -4.05 -9.07 3.96
CA VAL A 88 -4.01 -7.60 4.06
C VAL A 88 -4.79 -6.97 2.91
N CYS A 89 -5.40 -5.82 3.15
CA CYS A 89 -5.90 -4.94 2.10
C CYS A 89 -5.54 -3.48 2.42
N SER A 90 -5.50 -2.60 1.41
CA SER A 90 -5.35 -1.17 1.69
C SER A 90 -6.62 -0.57 2.31
N TYR A 91 -6.45 0.53 3.03
CA TYR A 91 -7.51 1.33 3.63
C TYR A 91 -7.10 2.79 3.61
N ASP A 92 -7.44 3.49 2.54
CA ASP A 92 -7.10 4.90 2.37
C ASP A 92 -8.00 5.75 3.27
N ALA A 93 -7.45 6.36 4.32
CA ALA A 93 -8.22 6.86 5.48
C ALA A 93 -8.97 8.18 5.25
N GLY A 94 -9.19 8.59 3.99
CA GLY A 94 -9.95 9.80 3.68
C GLY A 94 -9.89 10.22 2.21
N THR A 95 -10.65 11.26 1.89
CA THR A 95 -10.73 11.86 0.56
C THR A 95 -9.83 13.08 0.47
N PHE A 96 -9.11 13.22 -0.63
CA PHE A 96 -8.31 14.42 -0.92
C PHE A 96 -8.24 14.73 -2.43
N ASN A 97 -7.79 15.93 -2.78
CA ASN A 97 -7.56 16.31 -4.18
C ASN A 97 -6.23 15.74 -4.65
N TRP A 98 -6.26 14.75 -5.53
CA TRP A 98 -5.06 14.18 -6.13
C TRP A 98 -4.60 15.04 -7.31
N SER A 99 -3.51 15.77 -7.12
CA SER A 99 -2.97 16.67 -8.14
C SER A 99 -3.99 17.71 -8.63
N LEU A 100 -3.97 18.05 -9.91
CA LEU A 100 -4.78 19.15 -10.47
C LEU A 100 -6.09 18.70 -11.10
N GLY A 101 -6.47 17.45 -11.06
CA GLY A 101 -7.62 17.01 -11.86
C GLY A 101 -8.38 15.78 -11.37
N LEU A 102 -8.03 15.22 -10.23
CA LEU A 102 -8.67 14.03 -9.71
C LEU A 102 -9.03 14.20 -8.24
N ILE A 103 -10.20 13.73 -7.86
CA ILE A 103 -10.56 13.53 -6.45
C ILE A 103 -10.28 12.08 -6.12
N PHE A 104 -9.39 11.86 -5.15
CA PHE A 104 -9.17 10.54 -4.58
C PHE A 104 -10.23 10.32 -3.51
N GLU A 105 -11.33 9.68 -3.91
CA GLU A 105 -12.53 9.59 -3.09
C GLU A 105 -12.54 8.35 -2.20
N ASN A 106 -12.63 8.59 -0.89
CA ASN A 106 -12.86 7.58 0.14
C ASN A 106 -13.87 8.15 1.12
N SER A 107 -15.16 8.01 0.80
CA SER A 107 -16.25 8.57 1.59
C SER A 107 -16.36 7.94 2.97
N PRO A 108 -16.94 8.62 3.97
CA PRO A 108 -17.17 8.04 5.29
C PRO A 108 -17.96 6.74 5.24
N ASP A 109 -18.94 6.62 4.35
CA ASP A 109 -19.75 5.38 4.21
C ASP A 109 -18.90 4.23 3.70
N PHE A 110 -18.06 4.46 2.67
CA PHE A 110 -17.09 3.47 2.20
C PHE A 110 -16.13 3.04 3.32
N LEU A 111 -15.56 3.99 4.05
CA LEU A 111 -14.60 3.72 5.12
C LEU A 111 -15.22 2.88 6.25
N VAL A 112 -16.46 3.17 6.63
CA VAL A 112 -17.19 2.39 7.64
C VAL A 112 -17.49 0.98 7.15
N GLU A 113 -17.93 0.82 5.90
CA GLU A 113 -18.23 -0.49 5.32
C GLU A 113 -16.96 -1.33 5.16
N CYS A 114 -15.89 -0.75 4.61
CA CYS A 114 -14.59 -1.42 4.46
C CYS A 114 -14.03 -1.86 5.82
N GLY A 115 -14.02 -0.97 6.83
CA GLY A 115 -13.51 -1.28 8.15
C GLY A 115 -14.28 -2.40 8.85
N LYS A 116 -15.61 -2.43 8.73
CA LYS A 116 -16.45 -3.53 9.25
C LYS A 116 -16.19 -4.83 8.51
N LEU A 117 -16.12 -4.79 7.19
CA LEU A 117 -15.86 -5.96 6.36
C LEU A 117 -14.50 -6.59 6.69
N THR A 118 -13.46 -5.79 6.89
CA THR A 118 -12.13 -6.31 7.24
C THR A 118 -12.15 -7.03 8.59
N GLN A 119 -12.92 -6.53 9.57
CA GLN A 119 -13.09 -7.23 10.85
C GLN A 119 -13.89 -8.54 10.69
N GLU A 120 -14.96 -8.53 9.90
CA GLU A 120 -15.80 -9.71 9.65
C GLU A 120 -15.01 -10.84 8.95
N LEU A 121 -14.15 -10.48 8.02
CA LEU A 121 -13.37 -11.43 7.22
C LEU A 121 -11.99 -11.76 7.84
N ASP A 122 -11.63 -11.14 8.96
CA ASP A 122 -10.32 -11.21 9.61
C ASP A 122 -9.16 -10.80 8.67
N ILE A 123 -9.39 -9.78 7.86
CA ILE A 123 -8.39 -9.15 7.00
C ILE A 123 -7.73 -8.00 7.77
N LYS A 124 -6.40 -7.88 7.72
CA LYS A 124 -5.69 -6.75 8.32
C LYS A 124 -5.72 -5.54 7.38
N PRO A 125 -6.35 -4.41 7.74
CA PRO A 125 -6.23 -3.19 6.93
C PRO A 125 -4.84 -2.57 7.11
N GLU A 126 -4.14 -2.29 6.01
CA GLU A 126 -3.01 -1.35 5.97
C GLU A 126 -3.60 0.04 5.76
N ILE A 127 -3.53 0.87 6.81
CA ILE A 127 -4.19 2.18 6.81
C ILE A 127 -3.28 3.20 6.14
N GLU A 128 -3.60 3.58 4.91
CA GLU A 128 -2.84 4.58 4.16
C GLU A 128 -3.25 6.00 4.57
N VAL A 129 -2.27 6.78 4.99
CA VAL A 129 -2.44 8.13 5.53
C VAL A 129 -1.59 9.10 4.73
N PHE A 130 -2.25 10.01 4.01
CA PHE A 130 -1.62 10.99 3.14
C PHE A 130 -1.44 12.36 3.83
N ASP A 131 -2.17 12.59 4.92
CA ASP A 131 -2.09 13.79 5.74
C ASP A 131 -2.55 13.57 7.19
N TYR A 132 -2.40 14.61 8.01
CA TYR A 132 -2.78 14.52 9.43
C TYR A 132 -4.30 14.34 9.66
N GLY A 133 -5.13 14.87 8.78
CA GLY A 133 -6.60 14.68 8.87
C GLY A 133 -6.97 13.21 8.72
N MET A 134 -6.31 12.50 7.79
CA MET A 134 -6.50 11.06 7.61
C MET A 134 -6.03 10.24 8.81
N LEU A 135 -4.90 10.63 9.45
CA LEU A 135 -4.50 10.00 10.71
C LEU A 135 -5.56 10.21 11.80
N GLY A 136 -6.13 11.41 11.87
CA GLY A 136 -7.24 11.73 12.76
C GLY A 136 -8.47 10.85 12.50
N ASN A 137 -8.82 10.62 11.23
CA ASN A 137 -9.90 9.71 10.83
C ASN A 137 -9.61 8.27 11.29
N ALA A 138 -8.41 7.74 11.03
CA ALA A 138 -8.01 6.40 11.44
C ALA A 138 -8.15 6.19 12.95
N ILE A 139 -7.67 7.16 13.74
CA ILE A 139 -7.78 7.16 15.21
C ILE A 139 -9.26 7.18 15.64
N ALA A 140 -10.08 8.03 15.01
CA ALA A 140 -11.50 8.13 15.31
C ALA A 140 -12.24 6.83 14.98
N TYR A 141 -12.02 6.24 13.80
CA TYR A 141 -12.63 4.98 13.40
C TYR A 141 -12.20 3.80 14.29
N ALA A 142 -10.95 3.77 14.75
CA ALA A 142 -10.50 2.81 15.75
C ALA A 142 -11.25 3.00 17.08
N LYS A 143 -11.38 4.24 17.55
CA LYS A 143 -12.12 4.56 18.78
C LYS A 143 -13.60 4.20 18.70
N TYR A 144 -14.21 4.33 17.53
CA TYR A 144 -15.62 3.95 17.29
C TYR A 144 -15.81 2.47 16.96
N GLY A 145 -14.75 1.65 17.00
CA GLY A 145 -14.82 0.21 16.73
C GLY A 145 -15.02 -0.17 15.26
N VAL A 146 -14.77 0.78 14.34
CA VAL A 146 -14.78 0.51 12.90
C VAL A 146 -13.48 -0.17 12.45
N LEU A 147 -12.36 0.17 13.08
CA LEU A 147 -11.07 -0.44 12.85
C LEU A 147 -10.60 -1.21 14.08
N LYS A 148 -10.02 -2.39 13.86
CA LYS A 148 -9.41 -3.21 14.92
C LYS A 148 -8.07 -2.63 15.35
N THR A 149 -7.76 -2.68 16.65
CA THR A 149 -6.49 -2.23 17.21
C THR A 149 -5.72 -3.38 17.87
N PRO A 150 -4.39 -3.32 17.96
CA PRO A 150 -3.52 -2.28 17.40
C PRO A 150 -3.54 -2.26 15.87
N ALA A 151 -3.49 -1.06 15.28
CA ALA A 151 -3.52 -0.88 13.83
C ALA A 151 -2.11 -0.78 13.23
N HIS A 152 -2.02 -0.92 11.91
CA HIS A 152 -0.84 -0.59 11.12
C HIS A 152 -1.16 0.59 10.20
N VAL A 153 -0.32 1.61 10.24
CA VAL A 153 -0.46 2.83 9.41
C VAL A 153 0.70 2.90 8.43
N GLN A 154 0.39 3.15 7.16
CA GLN A 154 1.37 3.51 6.16
C GLN A 154 1.28 5.01 5.86
N PHE A 155 2.35 5.76 6.16
CA PHE A 155 2.44 7.16 5.79
C PHE A 155 2.85 7.28 4.32
N VAL A 156 2.00 7.89 3.48
CA VAL A 156 2.22 8.09 2.05
C VAL A 156 2.45 9.58 1.81
N LEU A 157 3.69 10.00 1.62
CA LEU A 157 4.07 11.41 1.57
C LEU A 157 4.61 11.83 0.20
N GLY A 158 4.36 13.08 -0.17
CA GLY A 158 4.83 13.66 -1.43
C GLY A 158 3.80 13.65 -2.57
N VAL A 159 2.56 13.24 -2.31
CA VAL A 159 1.46 13.37 -3.27
C VAL A 159 0.98 14.81 -3.30
N VAL A 160 0.89 15.39 -4.50
CA VAL A 160 0.36 16.75 -4.68
C VAL A 160 -1.12 16.78 -4.29
N GLY A 161 -1.45 17.63 -3.33
CA GLY A 161 -2.81 17.73 -2.75
C GLY A 161 -2.92 17.14 -1.34
N ALA A 162 -1.83 16.50 -0.86
CA ALA A 162 -1.69 15.98 0.50
C ALA A 162 -0.40 16.53 1.15
N MET A 163 0.15 15.88 2.18
CA MET A 163 1.37 16.35 2.84
C MET A 163 2.61 16.12 1.97
N GLU A 164 3.50 17.12 1.97
CA GLU A 164 4.80 17.02 1.32
C GLU A 164 5.69 15.96 1.99
N GLY A 165 6.52 15.28 1.17
CA GLY A 165 7.51 14.32 1.64
C GLY A 165 8.71 15.03 2.27
N SER A 166 8.59 15.41 3.55
CA SER A 166 9.67 16.04 4.32
C SER A 166 9.89 15.34 5.65
N VAL A 167 11.11 15.50 6.20
CA VAL A 167 11.48 14.96 7.51
C VAL A 167 10.56 15.48 8.59
N GLU A 168 10.25 16.78 8.56
CA GLU A 168 9.40 17.46 9.54
C GLU A 168 7.98 16.90 9.53
N ASN A 169 7.42 16.68 8.33
CA ASN A 169 6.07 16.13 8.19
C ASN A 169 6.00 14.69 8.68
N LEU A 170 6.98 13.85 8.33
CA LEU A 170 7.03 12.48 8.82
C LEU A 170 7.20 12.42 10.34
N GLN A 171 8.10 13.22 10.91
CA GLN A 171 8.27 13.31 12.37
C GLN A 171 6.99 13.77 13.06
N TYR A 172 6.28 14.73 12.46
CA TYR A 172 5.01 15.21 13.01
C TYR A 172 3.96 14.10 13.04
N LEU A 173 3.74 13.42 11.93
CA LEU A 173 2.78 12.30 11.85
C LEU A 173 3.15 11.18 12.82
N HIS A 174 4.41 10.75 12.85
CA HIS A 174 4.90 9.73 13.77
C HIS A 174 4.67 10.14 15.25
N SER A 175 4.87 11.41 15.59
CA SER A 175 4.62 11.92 16.96
C SER A 175 3.15 11.87 17.39
N LYS A 176 2.22 11.67 16.44
CA LYS A 176 0.77 11.58 16.69
C LYS A 176 0.24 10.16 16.59
N LEU A 177 1.09 9.21 16.23
CA LEU A 177 0.69 7.81 16.15
C LEU A 177 0.34 7.29 17.55
N PRO A 178 -0.80 6.60 17.73
CA PRO A 178 -1.15 6.00 19.01
C PRO A 178 -0.11 4.96 19.46
N GLU A 179 0.11 4.88 20.78
CA GLU A 179 0.98 3.88 21.37
C GLU A 179 0.56 2.44 20.99
N GLY A 180 1.52 1.61 20.63
CA GLY A 180 1.32 0.23 20.24
C GLY A 180 0.88 0.02 18.78
N TRP A 181 0.63 1.09 18.03
CA TRP A 181 0.42 0.97 16.59
C TRP A 181 1.76 0.83 15.87
N THR A 182 1.79 -0.03 14.84
CA THR A 182 2.93 -0.17 13.95
C THR A 182 2.80 0.77 12.75
N TRP A 183 3.92 1.07 12.09
CA TRP A 183 3.90 1.98 10.98
C TRP A 183 4.96 1.69 9.92
N SER A 184 4.62 2.06 8.70
CA SER A 184 5.51 2.08 7.55
C SER A 184 5.45 3.43 6.85
N VAL A 185 6.35 3.66 5.89
CA VAL A 185 6.37 4.89 5.10
C VAL A 185 6.74 4.63 3.66
N THR A 186 6.12 5.39 2.76
CA THR A 186 6.57 5.57 1.38
C THR A 186 6.66 7.05 1.03
N GLY A 187 7.56 7.39 0.12
CA GLY A 187 7.66 8.71 -0.49
C GLY A 187 7.40 8.64 -1.98
N ILE A 188 6.63 9.58 -2.51
CA ILE A 188 6.25 9.60 -3.92
C ILE A 188 7.29 10.36 -4.75
N GLY A 189 7.70 9.75 -5.86
CA GLY A 189 8.62 10.37 -6.83
C GLY A 189 9.97 10.78 -6.22
N LYS A 190 10.27 12.07 -6.23
CA LYS A 190 11.55 12.62 -5.71
C LYS A 190 11.74 12.39 -4.20
N ASP A 191 10.66 12.21 -3.46
CA ASP A 191 10.69 12.09 -2.01
C ASP A 191 10.87 10.63 -1.55
N HIS A 192 10.90 9.68 -2.50
CA HIS A 192 11.04 8.25 -2.27
C HIS A 192 12.23 7.89 -1.36
N LEU A 193 13.45 8.23 -1.75
CA LEU A 193 14.64 7.88 -0.96
C LEU A 193 14.75 8.66 0.35
N PRO A 194 14.49 9.98 0.41
CA PRO A 194 14.44 10.72 1.67
C PRO A 194 13.47 10.14 2.69
N MET A 195 12.24 9.77 2.29
CA MET A 195 11.25 9.22 3.21
C MET A 195 11.62 7.82 3.69
N LEU A 196 12.15 6.98 2.82
CA LEU A 196 12.68 5.66 3.18
C LEU A 196 13.78 5.76 4.25
N LEU A 197 14.79 6.61 4.03
CA LEU A 197 15.89 6.79 4.97
C LEU A 197 15.42 7.37 6.31
N THR A 198 14.52 8.35 6.27
CA THR A 198 13.96 8.96 7.47
C THR A 198 13.10 7.96 8.24
N GLY A 199 12.28 7.17 7.58
CA GLY A 199 11.47 6.12 8.20
C GLY A 199 12.33 5.10 8.93
N LEU A 200 13.34 4.57 8.26
CA LEU A 200 14.29 3.64 8.88
C LEU A 200 14.99 4.25 10.09
N ALA A 201 15.44 5.50 9.99
CA ALA A 201 16.12 6.20 11.09
C ALA A 201 15.20 6.50 12.28
N LEU A 202 13.90 6.65 12.06
CA LEU A 202 12.88 6.85 13.11
C LEU A 202 12.33 5.54 13.67
N GLY A 203 12.80 4.38 13.21
CA GLY A 203 12.37 3.07 13.70
C GLY A 203 11.03 2.62 13.11
N ALA A 204 10.76 2.90 11.84
CA ALA A 204 9.61 2.34 11.15
C ALA A 204 9.66 0.81 11.15
N ASP A 205 8.51 0.16 11.35
CA ASP A 205 8.37 -1.30 11.26
C ASP A 205 8.53 -1.80 9.83
N GLY A 206 8.31 -0.92 8.85
CA GLY A 206 8.47 -1.21 7.43
C GLY A 206 8.66 0.04 6.57
N VAL A 207 9.08 -0.20 5.33
CA VAL A 207 9.12 0.82 4.28
C VAL A 207 8.52 0.24 3.00
N ARG A 208 7.73 1.05 2.30
CA ARG A 208 7.16 0.67 1.01
C ARG A 208 7.99 1.28 -0.12
N VAL A 209 8.28 0.46 -1.14
CA VAL A 209 8.94 0.85 -2.37
C VAL A 209 8.29 0.14 -3.55
N GLY A 210 8.28 0.77 -4.71
CA GLY A 210 7.75 0.16 -5.93
C GLY A 210 7.53 1.15 -7.05
N LEU A 211 7.23 0.62 -8.24
CA LEU A 211 7.02 1.41 -9.46
C LEU A 211 5.70 2.21 -9.43
N GLU A 212 4.79 1.91 -8.53
CA GLU A 212 3.62 2.73 -8.25
C GLU A 212 4.02 4.08 -7.67
N ASP A 213 5.00 4.09 -6.77
CA ASP A 213 5.42 5.27 -6.02
C ASP A 213 6.54 6.04 -6.70
N ASN A 214 7.47 5.34 -7.36
CA ASN A 214 8.64 5.93 -7.99
C ASN A 214 9.17 5.09 -9.17
N LEU A 215 9.37 5.76 -10.31
CA LEU A 215 9.82 5.12 -11.56
C LEU A 215 11.36 5.11 -11.75
N TYR A 216 12.12 5.71 -10.83
CA TYR A 216 13.55 5.93 -11.03
C TYR A 216 14.38 5.40 -9.87
N LEU A 217 15.43 4.66 -10.19
CA LEU A 217 16.45 4.26 -9.21
C LEU A 217 17.30 5.47 -8.79
N GLU A 218 17.70 6.25 -9.78
CA GLU A 218 18.39 7.54 -9.63
C GLU A 218 18.00 8.47 -10.78
N ARG A 219 18.47 9.72 -10.75
CA ARG A 219 18.09 10.71 -11.76
C ARG A 219 18.38 10.22 -13.19
N GLY A 220 17.33 10.04 -13.98
CA GLY A 220 17.40 9.62 -15.38
C GLY A 220 17.55 8.10 -15.58
N VAL A 221 17.70 7.31 -14.54
CA VAL A 221 17.81 5.84 -14.60
C VAL A 221 16.54 5.22 -14.09
N LYS A 222 15.79 4.54 -14.97
CA LYS A 222 14.56 3.84 -14.59
C LYS A 222 14.87 2.64 -13.67
N ALA A 223 14.00 2.45 -12.68
CA ALA A 223 14.07 1.34 -11.75
C ALA A 223 13.26 0.14 -12.21
N THR A 224 13.52 -1.00 -11.59
CA THR A 224 12.60 -2.15 -11.47
C THR A 224 12.17 -2.28 -10.02
N ASN A 225 11.06 -2.99 -9.76
CA ASN A 225 10.64 -3.27 -8.38
C ASN A 225 11.75 -4.01 -7.61
N VAL A 226 12.38 -5.00 -8.23
CA VAL A 226 13.49 -5.76 -7.62
C VAL A 226 14.63 -4.83 -7.17
N GLN A 227 15.08 -3.90 -8.01
CA GLN A 227 16.15 -2.96 -7.63
C GLN A 227 15.75 -2.04 -6.48
N LEU A 228 14.48 -1.59 -6.45
CA LEU A 228 13.97 -0.77 -5.36
C LEU A 228 13.93 -1.55 -4.05
N VAL A 229 13.46 -2.81 -4.08
CA VAL A 229 13.41 -3.71 -2.92
C VAL A 229 14.81 -4.06 -2.43
N GLU A 230 15.74 -4.44 -3.31
CA GLU A 230 17.14 -4.74 -2.94
C GLU A 230 17.79 -3.56 -2.22
N ARG A 231 17.57 -2.33 -2.72
CA ARG A 231 18.07 -1.11 -2.08
C ARG A 231 17.44 -0.90 -0.70
N ALA A 232 16.11 -1.02 -0.59
CA ALA A 232 15.42 -0.88 0.69
C ALA A 232 15.87 -1.92 1.71
N ALA A 233 15.94 -3.18 1.31
CA ALA A 233 16.42 -4.28 2.17
C ALA A 233 17.90 -4.10 2.59
N ALA A 234 18.75 -3.60 1.70
CA ALA A 234 20.14 -3.29 2.05
C ALA A 234 20.23 -2.19 3.10
N LEU A 235 19.45 -1.11 2.96
CA LEU A 235 19.40 0.00 3.92
C LEU A 235 18.79 -0.44 5.26
N GLY A 236 17.73 -1.23 5.26
CA GLY A 236 17.14 -1.79 6.48
C GLY A 236 18.17 -2.61 7.29
N ARG A 237 18.96 -3.45 6.63
CA ARG A 237 20.03 -4.22 7.30
C ARG A 237 21.14 -3.37 7.94
N LEU A 238 21.32 -2.12 7.51
CA LEU A 238 22.31 -1.21 8.07
C LEU A 238 21.85 -0.52 9.35
N VAL A 239 20.53 -0.40 9.53
CA VAL A 239 19.98 0.27 10.73
C VAL A 239 19.50 -0.70 11.81
N GLY A 240 19.54 -2.01 11.55
CA GLY A 240 19.18 -3.08 12.49
C GLY A 240 17.81 -3.63 12.23
#